data_8c7ba8c52c72f820593a77862ae67109
#
_entry.id   8c7ba8c52c72f820593a77862ae67109
#
_cell.length_a   1.000
_cell.length_b   1.000
_cell.length_c   1.000
_cell.angle_alpha   90.00
_cell.angle_beta   90.00
_cell.angle_gamma   90.00
#
_symmetry.space_group_name_H-M   'P 1'
#
loop_
_entity.id
_entity.type
_entity.pdbx_description
1 polymer ?
#
loop_
_entity_poly.entity_id
_entity_poly.type
_entity_poly.pdbx_seq_one_letter_code
_entity_poly.pdbx_strand_id
1 'polypeptide(L)' 'MENIHNYKSVAEYAKEKGVSVQAIYQAISRKTLDAVKLGKTILIKIK' A
#
# COMPACT_ATOMS: atom_id res chain seq x y z
N MET A 1 -2.00 19.91 4.46
CA MET A 1 -2.05 19.47 4.26
C MET A 1 -1.38 18.65 3.84
N GLU A 2 -0.97 18.20 3.75
CA GLU A 2 -0.43 17.62 3.31
C GLU A 2 0.35 16.59 3.69
N ASN A 3 0.89 16.15 4.42
CA ASN A 3 1.71 15.21 4.93
C ASN A 3 1.08 13.92 5.13
N ILE A 4 -0.13 13.83 5.20
CA ILE A 4 -0.81 12.59 5.34
C ILE A 4 -0.82 11.82 4.07
N HIS A 5 -0.24 12.35 3.03
CA HIS A 5 -0.29 11.70 1.75
C HIS A 5 0.83 10.75 1.54
N ASN A 6 1.55 10.41 2.58
CA ASN A 6 2.61 9.42 2.45
C ASN A 6 2.09 8.01 2.43
N TYR A 7 0.78 7.85 2.48
CA TYR A 7 0.17 6.53 2.51
C TYR A 7 -0.92 6.44 1.48
N LYS A 8 -1.09 5.26 0.93
CA LYS A 8 -2.20 4.98 0.03
C LYS A 8 -2.78 3.63 0.39
N SER A 9 -4.07 3.46 0.11
CA SER A 9 -4.67 2.16 0.34
C SER A 9 -4.11 1.17 -0.67
N VAL A 10 -4.22 -0.12 -0.33
CA VAL A 10 -3.72 -1.15 -1.23
C VAL A 10 -4.43 -1.06 -2.58
N ALA A 11 -5.73 -0.82 -2.56
CA ALA A 11 -6.49 -0.76 -3.81
C ALA A 11 -6.02 0.39 -4.67
N GLU A 12 -5.81 1.55 -4.05
CA GLU A 12 -5.37 2.70 -4.82
C GLU A 12 -3.97 2.50 -5.37
N TYR A 13 -3.10 1.94 -4.54
CA TYR A 13 -1.73 1.74 -4.97
C TYR A 13 -1.67 0.74 -6.12
N ALA A 14 -2.46 -0.33 -6.03
CA ALA A 14 -2.48 -1.34 -7.08
C ALA A 14 -2.98 -0.72 -8.38
N LYS A 15 -4.00 0.10 -8.29
CA LYS A 15 -4.55 0.73 -9.46
C LYS A 15 -3.54 1.67 -10.11
N GLU A 16 -2.82 2.39 -9.29
CA GLU A 16 -1.84 3.33 -9.79
C GLU A 16 -0.69 2.62 -10.48
N LYS A 17 -0.31 1.46 -9.95
CA LYS A 17 0.79 0.70 -10.52
C LYS A 17 0.34 -0.20 -11.66
N GLY A 18 -0.97 -0.34 -11.84
CA GLY A 18 -1.47 -1.20 -12.89
C GLY A 18 -1.31 -2.67 -12.58
N VAL A 19 -1.37 -3.03 -11.31
CA VAL A 19 -1.25 -4.42 -10.90
C VAL A 19 -2.45 -4.79 -10.06
N SER A 20 -2.57 -6.08 -9.75
CA SER A 20 -3.68 -6.53 -8.94
C SER A 20 -3.39 -6.29 -7.47
N VAL A 21 -4.45 -6.24 -6.67
CA VAL A 21 -4.30 -6.09 -5.25
C VAL A 21 -3.51 -7.26 -4.68
N GLN A 22 -3.73 -8.44 -5.23
CA GLN A 22 -3.02 -9.61 -4.75
C GLN A 22 -1.52 -9.46 -4.94
N ALA A 23 -1.11 -8.85 -6.04
CA ALA A 23 0.31 -8.63 -6.27
C ALA A 23 0.88 -7.71 -5.21
N ILE A 24 0.09 -6.72 -4.78
CA ILE A 24 0.55 -5.81 -3.74
C ILE A 24 0.71 -6.58 -2.42
N TYR A 25 -0.24 -7.44 -2.09
CA TYR A 25 -0.11 -8.21 -0.87
C TYR A 25 1.10 -9.11 -0.90
N GLN A 26 1.41 -9.68 -2.05
CA GLN A 26 2.60 -10.51 -2.17
C GLN A 26 3.86 -9.69 -1.97
N ALA A 27 3.88 -8.49 -2.51
CA ALA A 27 5.04 -7.62 -2.32
C ALA A 27 5.21 -7.28 -0.84
N ILE A 28 4.11 -7.04 -0.15
CA ILE A 28 4.18 -6.74 1.28
C ILE A 28 4.71 -7.95 2.03
N SER A 29 4.26 -9.14 1.66
CA SER A 29 4.69 -10.36 2.31
C SER A 29 6.19 -10.58 2.12
N ARG A 30 6.71 -10.20 0.96
CA ARG A 30 8.12 -10.34 0.69
C ARG A 30 8.93 -9.17 1.20
N LYS A 31 8.24 -8.22 1.80
CA LYS A 31 8.87 -7.03 2.36
C LYS A 31 9.55 -6.18 1.32
N THR A 32 9.07 -6.23 0.10
CA THR A 32 9.54 -5.33 -0.93
C THR A 32 8.77 -4.03 -0.92
N LEU A 33 7.68 -3.97 -0.15
CA LEU A 33 6.90 -2.77 0.04
C LEU A 33 6.72 -2.52 1.52
N ASP A 34 6.78 -1.28 1.91
CA ASP A 34 6.50 -0.90 3.28
C ASP A 34 5.01 -0.70 3.43
N ALA A 35 4.44 -1.29 4.43
CA ALA A 35 3.02 -1.18 4.68
C ALA A 35 2.77 -1.06 6.16
N VAL A 36 1.68 -0.39 6.50
CA VAL A 36 1.27 -0.23 7.87
C VAL A 36 -0.12 -0.78 7.99
N LYS A 37 -0.35 -1.63 8.97
CA LYS A 37 -1.66 -2.20 9.19
C LYS A 37 -2.32 -1.48 10.34
N LEU A 38 -3.47 -0.90 10.04
CA LEU A 38 -4.25 -0.19 11.04
C LEU A 38 -5.60 -0.87 11.13
N GLY A 39 -5.77 -1.69 12.16
CA GLY A 39 -7.01 -2.43 12.30
C GLY A 39 -7.21 -3.35 11.13
N LYS A 40 -8.26 -3.13 10.38
CA LYS A 40 -8.54 -3.95 9.22
C LYS A 40 -8.02 -3.32 7.94
N THR A 41 -7.37 -2.19 8.05
CA THR A 41 -6.92 -1.46 6.88
C THR A 41 -5.43 -1.57 6.75
N ILE A 42 -4.97 -1.78 5.53
CA ILE A 42 -3.55 -1.80 5.25
C ILE A 42 -3.24 -0.62 4.35
N LEU A 43 -2.28 0.17 4.76
CA LEU A 43 -1.86 1.34 4.00
C LEU A 43 -0.44 1.13 3.51
N ILE A 44 -0.19 1.53 2.29
CA ILE A 44 1.14 1.42 1.70
C ILE A 44 1.87 2.71 1.96
N LYS A 45 3.05 2.60 2.51
CA LYS A 45 3.86 3.78 2.77
C LYS A 45 4.57 4.18 1.49
N ILE A 46 4.23 5.35 1.00
CA ILE A 46 4.78 5.81 -0.26
C ILE A 46 6.16 6.36 -0.06
N LYS A 47 6.34 7.03 1.06
CA LYS A 47 7.62 7.57 1.20
C LYS A 47 7.80 8.22 2.51
#